data_e6394c3f33191f5a5f7ae6d3eb1f544a
#
_entry.id   e6394c3f33191f5a5f7ae6d3eb1f544a
#
_cell.length_a   1.000
_cell.length_b   1.000
_cell.length_c   1.000
_cell.angle_alpha   90.00
_cell.angle_beta   90.00
_cell.angle_gamma   90.00
#
_symmetry.space_group_name_H-M   'P 1'
#
loop_
_entity.id
_entity.type
_entity.pdbx_description
1 polymer ?
#
loop_
_entity_poly.entity_id
_entity_poly.type
_entity_poly.pdbx_seq_one_letter_code
_entity_poly.pdbx_strand_id
1 'polypeptide(L)'
;MQESSRKNTQLVSIGEGTAITMMQWRADADDMAQRMGDLRSGDGTAGAWVRTFGGKSEAGHVDNKYYGIQAGVDALIGTGGTKQFAGGALSYATGDADFANGTGENYIGTLTGYSTWLFENGAYIDVTAKWGKLHNEFDLAVDTRKLSGRYSTQALALTVESGHRF
;
A
#
# COMPACT_ATOMS: atom_id res chain seq x y z
N MET A 1 17.57 -34.55 -11.67
CA MET A 1 17.53 -33.18 -12.25
C MET A 1 16.14 -32.56 -12.33
N GLN A 2 15.04 -33.28 -12.54
CA GLN A 2 13.68 -32.73 -12.62
C GLN A 2 13.12 -32.17 -11.28
N GLU A 3 13.48 -32.73 -10.15
CA GLU A 3 12.96 -32.37 -8.84
C GLU A 3 13.49 -31.00 -8.33
N SER A 4 14.73 -30.69 -8.68
CA SER A 4 15.36 -29.39 -8.33
C SER A 4 14.77 -28.24 -9.13
N SER A 5 14.37 -28.45 -10.39
CA SER A 5 13.73 -27.45 -11.23
C SER A 5 12.31 -27.12 -10.74
N ARG A 6 11.57 -28.13 -10.23
CA ARG A 6 10.20 -27.97 -9.71
C ARG A 6 10.14 -27.17 -8.43
N LYS A 7 11.06 -27.41 -7.50
CA LYS A 7 11.19 -26.62 -6.26
C LYS A 7 11.52 -25.14 -6.55
N ASN A 8 12.27 -24.90 -7.60
CA ASN A 8 12.66 -23.55 -7.98
C ASN A 8 11.46 -22.73 -8.52
N THR A 9 10.59 -23.32 -9.32
CA THR A 9 9.39 -22.65 -9.85
C THR A 9 8.39 -22.30 -8.74
N GLN A 10 8.19 -23.17 -7.76
CA GLN A 10 7.30 -22.90 -6.61
C GLN A 10 7.83 -21.78 -5.72
N LEU A 11 9.13 -21.76 -5.44
CA LEU A 11 9.77 -20.69 -4.67
C LEU A 11 9.70 -19.35 -5.40
N VAL A 12 9.83 -19.35 -6.73
CA VAL A 12 9.69 -18.15 -7.57
C VAL A 12 8.28 -17.59 -7.46
N SER A 13 7.24 -18.41 -7.66
CA SER A 13 5.84 -17.96 -7.59
C SER A 13 5.44 -17.40 -6.21
N ILE A 14 5.94 -18.00 -5.12
CA ILE A 14 5.73 -17.48 -3.75
C ILE A 14 6.47 -16.14 -3.57
N GLY A 15 7.69 -16.03 -4.09
CA GLY A 15 8.46 -14.79 -4.06
C GLY A 15 7.79 -13.66 -4.85
N GLU A 16 7.26 -13.96 -6.01
CA GLU A 16 6.52 -13.03 -6.87
C GLU A 16 5.23 -12.57 -6.20
N GLY A 17 4.46 -13.47 -5.57
CA GLY A 17 3.27 -13.13 -4.79
C GLY A 17 3.57 -12.19 -3.62
N THR A 18 4.70 -12.39 -2.95
CA THR A 18 5.15 -11.48 -1.87
C THR A 18 5.53 -10.10 -2.42
N ALA A 19 6.19 -10.04 -3.58
CA ALA A 19 6.54 -8.79 -4.23
C ALA A 19 5.31 -7.96 -4.61
N ILE A 20 4.26 -8.60 -5.14
CA ILE A 20 2.99 -7.97 -5.47
C ILE A 20 2.33 -7.36 -4.24
N THR A 21 2.27 -8.10 -3.15
CA THR A 21 1.71 -7.62 -1.89
C THR A 21 2.45 -6.38 -1.37
N MET A 22 3.77 -6.35 -1.52
CA MET A 22 4.59 -5.19 -1.18
C MET A 22 4.34 -3.99 -2.11
N MET A 23 4.06 -4.23 -3.38
CA MET A 23 3.69 -3.15 -4.33
C MET A 23 2.36 -2.50 -3.96
N GLN A 24 1.35 -3.29 -3.58
CA GLN A 24 0.07 -2.77 -3.09
C GLN A 24 0.23 -1.99 -1.77
N TRP A 25 1.08 -2.49 -0.86
CA TRP A 25 1.42 -1.78 0.37
C TRP A 25 2.04 -0.40 0.10
N ARG A 26 2.87 -0.30 -0.94
CA ARG A 26 3.45 0.97 -1.39
C ARG A 26 2.42 1.87 -2.05
N ALA A 27 1.56 1.35 -2.92
CA ALA A 27 0.52 2.13 -3.58
C ALA A 27 -0.42 2.83 -2.56
N ASP A 28 -0.80 2.14 -1.50
CA ASP A 28 -1.57 2.72 -0.39
C ASP A 28 -0.77 3.81 0.36
N ALA A 29 0.55 3.67 0.49
CA ALA A 29 1.41 4.69 1.09
C ALA A 29 1.57 5.92 0.19
N ASP A 30 1.69 5.72 -1.11
CA ASP A 30 1.81 6.81 -2.09
C ASP A 30 0.53 7.66 -2.15
N ASP A 31 -0.64 7.03 -2.01
CA ASP A 31 -1.93 7.73 -1.92
C ASP A 31 -2.01 8.60 -0.65
N MET A 32 -1.49 8.12 0.48
CA MET A 32 -1.38 8.93 1.71
C MET A 32 -0.41 10.10 1.56
N ALA A 33 0.72 9.91 0.89
CA ALA A 33 1.66 11.00 0.61
C ALA A 33 1.00 12.09 -0.26
N GLN A 34 0.17 11.69 -1.22
CA GLN A 34 -0.62 12.63 -2.01
C GLN A 34 -1.63 13.40 -1.15
N ARG A 35 -2.34 12.75 -0.21
CA ARG A 35 -3.25 13.45 0.72
C ARG A 35 -2.52 14.51 1.53
N MET A 36 -1.37 14.21 2.08
CA MET A 36 -0.56 15.19 2.81
C MET A 36 -0.09 16.33 1.89
N GLY A 37 0.25 16.03 0.64
CA GLY A 37 0.55 17.02 -0.39
C GLY A 37 -0.61 17.99 -0.64
N ASP A 38 -1.84 17.46 -0.77
CA ASP A 38 -3.05 18.26 -0.97
C ASP A 38 -3.31 19.22 0.22
N LEU A 39 -3.11 18.73 1.46
CA LEU A 39 -3.24 19.56 2.66
C LEU A 39 -2.19 20.69 2.70
N ARG A 40 -0.96 20.40 2.27
CA ARG A 40 0.11 21.42 2.21
C ARG A 40 -0.11 22.46 1.12
N SER A 41 -0.58 22.04 -0.06
CA SER A 41 -0.82 22.93 -1.20
C SER A 41 -2.01 23.87 -0.98
N GLY A 42 -2.90 23.51 -0.06
CA GLY A 42 -4.16 24.22 0.14
C GLY A 42 -5.26 23.79 -0.84
N ASP A 43 -4.98 22.81 -1.69
CA ASP A 43 -5.98 22.22 -2.61
C ASP A 43 -6.92 21.26 -1.86
N GLY A 44 -6.47 20.74 -0.72
CA GLY A 44 -7.27 19.91 0.19
C GLY A 44 -7.78 20.70 1.40
N THR A 45 -9.06 20.52 1.71
CA THR A 45 -9.65 21.01 2.96
C THR A 45 -9.54 19.93 4.03
N ALA A 46 -9.14 20.32 5.25
CA ALA A 46 -9.17 19.42 6.39
C ALA A 46 -10.60 18.97 6.69
N GLY A 47 -10.80 17.72 7.03
CA GLY A 47 -12.12 17.13 7.29
C GLY A 47 -12.18 15.66 6.92
N ALA A 48 -13.40 15.16 6.67
CA ALA A 48 -13.60 13.81 6.18
C ALA A 48 -13.34 13.73 4.66
N TRP A 49 -12.69 12.67 4.24
CA TRP A 49 -12.33 12.46 2.84
C TRP A 49 -12.40 10.98 2.46
N VAL A 50 -12.60 10.72 1.19
CA VAL A 50 -12.58 9.38 0.59
C VAL A 50 -11.82 9.45 -0.72
N ARG A 51 -11.02 8.45 -0.99
CA ARG A 51 -10.27 8.29 -2.25
C ARG A 51 -10.34 6.86 -2.73
N THR A 52 -10.22 6.67 -4.02
CA THR A 52 -10.04 5.36 -4.65
C THR A 52 -8.70 5.34 -5.35
N PHE A 53 -8.05 4.21 -5.31
CA PHE A 53 -6.77 4.00 -5.99
C PHE A 53 -6.78 2.63 -6.67
N GLY A 54 -5.95 2.46 -7.65
CA GLY A 54 -5.82 1.19 -8.34
C GLY A 54 -4.77 1.26 -9.42
N GLY A 55 -4.36 0.10 -9.89
CA GLY A 55 -3.32 0.00 -10.89
C GLY A 55 -3.04 -1.42 -11.32
N LYS A 56 -1.99 -1.53 -12.10
CA LYS A 56 -1.40 -2.80 -12.51
C LYS A 56 0.04 -2.82 -12.02
N SER A 57 0.48 -3.96 -11.55
CA SER A 57 1.87 -4.20 -11.21
C SER A 57 2.33 -5.51 -11.84
N GLU A 58 3.54 -5.51 -12.34
CA GLU A 58 4.17 -6.67 -12.97
C GLU A 58 5.41 -7.03 -12.17
N ALA A 59 5.55 -8.30 -11.83
CA ALA A 59 6.71 -8.84 -11.15
C ALA A 59 7.09 -10.19 -11.76
N GLY A 60 8.16 -10.21 -12.56
CA GLY A 60 8.59 -11.41 -13.25
C GLY A 60 7.58 -11.88 -14.30
N HIS A 61 6.91 -12.99 -14.03
CA HIS A 61 5.86 -13.57 -14.88
C HIS A 61 4.47 -13.44 -14.27
N VAL A 62 4.28 -12.50 -13.35
CA VAL A 62 3.02 -12.28 -12.65
C VAL A 62 2.50 -10.90 -12.97
N ASP A 63 1.29 -10.87 -13.49
CA ASP A 63 0.49 -9.67 -13.67
C ASP A 63 -0.50 -9.56 -12.51
N ASN A 64 -0.54 -8.41 -11.87
CA ASN A 64 -1.49 -8.12 -10.81
C ASN A 64 -2.26 -6.86 -11.10
N LYS A 65 -3.58 -6.94 -11.01
CA LYS A 65 -4.49 -5.80 -11.04
C LYS A 65 -5.03 -5.59 -9.65
N TYR A 66 -4.95 -4.39 -9.14
CA TYR A 66 -5.46 -4.08 -7.82
C TYR A 66 -6.34 -2.84 -7.84
N TYR A 67 -7.26 -2.80 -6.91
CA TYR A 67 -8.17 -1.70 -6.66
C TYR A 67 -8.36 -1.54 -5.16
N GLY A 68 -8.41 -0.28 -4.70
CA GLY A 68 -8.61 0.03 -3.30
C GLY A 68 -9.43 1.28 -3.05
N ILE A 69 -9.91 1.38 -1.84
CA ILE A 69 -10.58 2.55 -1.30
C ILE A 69 -9.91 2.95 0.01
N GLN A 70 -9.75 4.24 0.21
CA GLN A 70 -9.19 4.82 1.42
C GLN A 70 -10.13 5.92 1.90
N ALA A 71 -10.40 5.96 3.19
CA ALA A 71 -11.21 6.98 3.83
C ALA A 71 -10.56 7.43 5.13
N GLY A 72 -10.66 8.71 5.42
CA GLY A 72 -10.05 9.27 6.61
C GLY A 72 -10.66 10.57 7.07
N VAL A 73 -10.13 11.04 8.18
CA VAL A 73 -10.45 12.34 8.76
C VAL A 73 -9.16 13.01 9.19
N ASP A 74 -9.08 14.32 8.96
CA ASP A 74 -7.98 15.14 9.43
C ASP A 74 -8.47 16.50 9.90
N ALA A 75 -7.65 17.16 10.69
CA ALA A 75 -7.93 18.47 11.22
C ALA A 75 -6.68 19.34 11.23
N LEU A 76 -6.87 20.65 11.08
CA LEU A 76 -5.85 21.64 11.37
C LEU A 76 -5.79 21.83 12.90
N ILE A 77 -4.69 21.41 13.50
CA ILE A 77 -4.49 21.43 14.96
C ILE A 77 -3.50 22.49 15.43
N GLY A 78 -2.67 23.01 14.53
CA GLY A 78 -1.70 24.08 14.82
C GLY A 78 -1.95 25.29 13.93
N THR A 79 -2.00 26.46 14.55
CA THR A 79 -2.15 27.77 13.88
C THR A 79 -1.06 28.73 14.35
N GLY A 80 -0.70 29.70 13.53
CA GLY A 80 0.40 30.62 13.77
C GLY A 80 1.52 30.42 12.77
N GLY A 81 2.77 30.55 13.19
CA GLY A 81 3.94 30.38 12.31
C GLY A 81 4.18 28.98 11.77
N THR A 82 3.43 27.99 12.25
CA THR A 82 3.47 26.62 11.74
C THR A 82 2.05 26.08 11.65
N LYS A 83 1.62 25.69 10.44
CA LYS A 83 0.36 24.98 10.25
C LYS A 83 0.61 23.49 10.48
N GLN A 84 -0.14 22.88 11.37
CA GLN A 84 -0.07 21.45 11.60
C GLN A 84 -1.42 20.80 11.31
N PHE A 85 -1.41 19.80 10.44
CA PHE A 85 -2.55 18.93 10.22
C PHE A 85 -2.23 17.56 10.82
N ALA A 86 -3.24 16.91 11.39
CA ALA A 86 -3.16 15.55 11.84
C ALA A 86 -4.44 14.80 11.51
N GLY A 87 -4.30 13.50 11.23
CA GLY A 87 -5.43 12.70 10.81
C GLY A 87 -5.18 11.20 10.97
N GLY A 88 -6.24 10.47 10.63
CA GLY A 88 -6.21 9.02 10.54
C GLY A 88 -7.03 8.54 9.36
N ALA A 89 -6.65 7.40 8.80
CA ALA A 89 -7.30 6.79 7.66
C ALA A 89 -7.38 5.27 7.80
N LEU A 90 -8.39 4.71 7.17
CA LEU A 90 -8.54 3.28 6.92
C LEU A 90 -8.49 3.06 5.42
N SER A 91 -7.83 2.00 4.98
CA SER A 91 -7.90 1.57 3.60
C SER A 91 -8.18 0.08 3.48
N TYR A 92 -8.76 -0.27 2.35
CA TYR A 92 -8.94 -1.65 1.92
C TYR A 92 -8.63 -1.75 0.44
N ALA A 93 -7.82 -2.71 0.08
CA ALA A 93 -7.49 -3.00 -1.30
C ALA A 93 -7.56 -4.50 -1.58
N THR A 94 -7.99 -4.85 -2.78
CA THR A 94 -7.99 -6.21 -3.29
C THR A 94 -7.24 -6.25 -4.61
N GLY A 95 -6.68 -7.40 -4.95
CA GLY A 95 -5.99 -7.60 -6.20
C GLY A 95 -6.05 -9.04 -6.65
N ASP A 96 -6.09 -9.19 -7.97
CA ASP A 96 -6.07 -10.46 -8.67
C ASP A 96 -4.69 -10.61 -9.34
N ALA A 97 -4.03 -11.72 -9.04
CA ALA A 97 -2.72 -12.03 -9.58
C ALA A 97 -2.81 -13.23 -10.52
N ASP A 98 -2.34 -13.05 -11.75
CA ASP A 98 -2.20 -14.10 -12.74
C ASP A 98 -0.74 -14.58 -12.76
N PHE A 99 -0.55 -15.85 -12.39
CA PHE A 99 0.74 -16.53 -12.45
C PHE A 99 0.84 -17.37 -13.74
N ALA A 100 2.03 -17.68 -14.18
CA ALA A 100 2.24 -18.54 -15.34
C ALA A 100 1.57 -19.92 -15.23
N ASN A 101 1.30 -20.40 -14.01
CA ASN A 101 0.74 -21.72 -13.71
C ASN A 101 -0.45 -21.68 -12.73
N GLY A 102 -1.11 -20.54 -12.58
CA GLY A 102 -2.27 -20.42 -11.69
C GLY A 102 -2.70 -18.99 -11.46
N THR A 103 -3.57 -18.81 -10.49
CA THR A 103 -4.12 -17.51 -10.08
C THR A 103 -3.97 -17.30 -8.59
N GLY A 104 -4.01 -16.06 -8.14
CA GLY A 104 -4.01 -15.69 -6.74
C GLY A 104 -4.87 -14.46 -6.48
N GLU A 105 -5.41 -14.41 -5.29
CA GLU A 105 -6.12 -13.25 -4.77
C GLU A 105 -5.38 -12.71 -3.56
N ASN A 106 -5.37 -11.41 -3.44
CA ASN A 106 -4.79 -10.76 -2.27
C ASN A 106 -5.67 -9.61 -1.79
N TYR A 107 -5.70 -9.39 -0.49
CA TYR A 107 -6.37 -8.25 0.10
C TYR A 107 -5.56 -7.68 1.25
N ILE A 108 -5.63 -6.37 1.36
CA ILE A 108 -4.90 -5.58 2.35
C ILE A 108 -5.87 -4.66 3.04
N GLY A 109 -5.91 -4.71 4.38
CA GLY A 109 -6.55 -3.72 5.20
C GLY A 109 -5.51 -2.94 5.99
N THR A 110 -5.59 -1.60 5.99
CA THR A 110 -4.63 -0.75 6.71
C THR A 110 -5.32 0.25 7.63
N LEU A 111 -4.62 0.58 8.70
CA LEU A 111 -4.88 1.71 9.58
C LEU A 111 -3.66 2.63 9.52
N THR A 112 -3.88 3.90 9.24
CA THR A 112 -2.83 4.90 9.09
C THR A 112 -3.10 6.11 9.98
N GLY A 113 -2.13 6.51 10.79
CA GLY A 113 -2.09 7.81 11.44
C GLY A 113 -1.06 8.69 10.76
N TYR A 114 -1.34 9.96 10.58
CA TYR A 114 -0.44 10.89 9.91
C TYR A 114 -0.49 12.29 10.46
N SER A 115 0.61 13.02 10.28
CA SER A 115 0.68 14.44 10.58
C SER A 115 1.63 15.13 9.62
N THR A 116 1.26 16.36 9.23
CA THR A 116 2.10 17.24 8.40
C THR A 116 2.26 18.59 9.08
N TRP A 117 3.49 19.06 9.12
CA TRP A 117 3.87 20.39 9.62
C TRP A 117 4.37 21.23 8.46
N LEU A 118 3.75 22.37 8.24
CA LEU A 118 4.15 23.34 7.24
C LEU A 118 4.60 24.62 7.94
N PHE A 119 5.87 24.95 7.76
CA PHE A 119 6.51 26.13 8.34
C PHE A 119 6.34 27.38 7.44
N GLU A 120 6.41 28.58 8.02
CA GLU A 120 6.28 29.85 7.28
C GLU A 120 7.30 30.02 6.16
N ASN A 121 8.49 29.46 6.32
CA ASN A 121 9.55 29.51 5.31
C ASN A 121 9.33 28.53 4.13
N GLY A 122 8.20 27.81 4.11
CA GLY A 122 7.89 26.83 3.07
C GLY A 122 8.47 25.42 3.32
N ALA A 123 9.27 25.22 4.37
CA ALA A 123 9.70 23.89 4.76
C ALA A 123 8.53 23.06 5.29
N TYR A 124 8.59 21.75 5.14
CA TYR A 124 7.58 20.84 5.68
C TYR A 124 8.20 19.55 6.23
N ILE A 125 7.48 18.95 7.15
CA ILE A 125 7.77 17.61 7.69
C ILE A 125 6.48 16.81 7.71
N ASP A 126 6.51 15.64 7.14
CA ASP A 126 5.42 14.67 7.17
C ASP A 126 5.85 13.44 7.98
N VAL A 127 4.96 12.96 8.82
CA VAL A 127 5.13 11.71 9.56
C VAL A 127 3.91 10.84 9.36
N THR A 128 4.13 9.59 9.01
CA THR A 128 3.08 8.59 8.81
C THR A 128 3.43 7.31 9.55
N ALA A 129 2.51 6.81 10.35
CA ALA A 129 2.57 5.50 10.96
C ALA A 129 1.45 4.64 10.40
N LYS A 130 1.79 3.50 9.79
CA LYS A 130 0.85 2.60 9.12
C LYS A 130 0.99 1.19 9.66
N TRP A 131 -0.14 0.59 10.02
CA TRP A 131 -0.25 -0.82 10.33
C TRP A 131 -1.23 -1.47 9.36
N GLY A 132 -0.95 -2.68 8.92
CA GLY A 132 -1.83 -3.40 8.02
C GLY A 132 -1.75 -4.90 8.17
N LYS A 133 -2.84 -5.54 7.76
CA LYS A 133 -2.96 -6.98 7.62
C LYS A 133 -3.12 -7.31 6.14
N LEU A 134 -2.24 -8.17 5.67
CA LEU A 134 -2.13 -8.63 4.29
C LEU A 134 -2.54 -10.08 4.25
N HIS A 135 -3.43 -10.43 3.34
CA HIS A 135 -3.90 -11.79 3.13
C HIS A 135 -3.70 -12.18 1.68
N ASN A 136 -3.16 -13.37 1.47
CA ASN A 136 -2.90 -13.91 0.15
C ASN A 136 -3.44 -15.33 0.05
N GLU A 137 -4.14 -15.60 -1.03
CA GLU A 137 -4.58 -16.92 -1.44
C GLU A 137 -4.03 -17.21 -2.84
N PHE A 138 -3.61 -18.43 -3.10
CA PHE A 138 -3.11 -18.83 -4.42
C PHE A 138 -3.49 -20.27 -4.74
N ASP A 139 -3.78 -20.49 -5.99
CA ASP A 139 -4.04 -21.79 -6.59
C ASP A 139 -3.09 -21.98 -7.77
N LEU A 140 -2.17 -22.91 -7.63
CA LEU A 140 -1.17 -23.24 -8.63
C LEU A 140 -1.40 -24.66 -9.18
N ALA A 141 -1.30 -24.81 -10.49
CA ALA A 141 -1.31 -26.11 -11.14
C ALA A 141 0.14 -26.64 -11.24
N VAL A 142 0.39 -27.82 -10.68
CA VAL A 142 1.69 -28.50 -10.73
C VAL A 142 1.49 -29.89 -11.29
N ASP A 143 1.76 -30.07 -12.59
CA ASP A 143 1.47 -31.28 -13.36
C ASP A 143 -0.03 -31.66 -13.29
N THR A 144 -0.34 -32.78 -12.67
CA THR A 144 -1.73 -33.29 -12.46
C THR A 144 -2.30 -32.94 -11.09
N ARG A 145 -1.58 -32.16 -10.26
CA ARG A 145 -1.99 -31.78 -8.91
C ARG A 145 -2.25 -30.29 -8.80
N LYS A 146 -3.27 -29.92 -8.05
CA LYS A 146 -3.52 -28.54 -7.62
C LYS A 146 -2.82 -28.32 -6.27
N LEU A 147 -2.10 -27.23 -6.16
CA LEU A 147 -1.52 -26.75 -4.92
C LEU A 147 -2.22 -25.43 -4.57
N SER A 148 -2.99 -25.43 -3.51
CA SER A 148 -3.58 -24.21 -2.96
C SER A 148 -2.92 -23.87 -1.64
N GLY A 149 -2.77 -22.59 -1.39
CA GLY A 149 -2.24 -22.08 -0.14
C GLY A 149 -2.81 -20.72 0.20
N ARG A 150 -2.83 -20.44 1.50
CA ARG A 150 -3.19 -19.12 2.02
C ARG A 150 -2.30 -18.76 3.20
N TYR A 151 -1.96 -17.49 3.28
CA TYR A 151 -1.23 -16.96 4.43
C TYR A 151 -1.64 -15.52 4.72
N SER A 152 -1.45 -15.13 5.97
CA SER A 152 -1.68 -13.75 6.41
C SER A 152 -0.40 -13.22 7.06
N THR A 153 -0.10 -11.97 6.76
CA THR A 153 1.05 -11.26 7.32
C THR A 153 0.58 -9.92 7.88
N GLN A 154 1.22 -9.46 8.94
CA GLN A 154 1.05 -8.11 9.45
C GLN A 154 2.28 -7.29 9.08
N ALA A 155 2.07 -6.04 8.74
CA ALA A 155 3.13 -5.10 8.43
C ALA A 155 2.95 -3.81 9.23
N LEU A 156 4.05 -3.23 9.63
CA LEU A 156 4.13 -1.92 10.28
C LEU A 156 5.14 -1.08 9.50
N ALA A 157 4.78 0.17 9.24
CA ALA A 157 5.68 1.14 8.63
C ALA A 157 5.63 2.47 9.38
N LEU A 158 6.77 3.11 9.50
CA LEU A 158 6.95 4.48 9.92
C LEU A 158 7.69 5.22 8.83
N THR A 159 7.11 6.31 8.33
CA THR A 159 7.69 7.12 7.27
C THR A 159 7.84 8.56 7.77
N VAL A 160 8.99 9.14 7.51
CA VAL A 160 9.26 10.57 7.73
C VAL A 160 9.75 11.15 6.42
N GLU A 161 9.07 12.18 5.94
CA GLU A 161 9.45 12.93 4.75
C GLU A 161 9.67 14.39 5.14
N SER A 162 10.63 15.05 4.52
CA SER A 162 10.85 16.48 4.68
C SER A 162 11.19 17.11 3.35
N GLY A 163 10.78 18.34 3.16
CA GLY A 163 11.05 19.07 1.93
C GLY A 163 10.79 20.57 2.08
N HIS A 164 10.85 21.26 0.97
CA HIS A 164 10.65 22.70 0.89
C HIS A 164 9.79 23.04 -0.33
N ARG A 165 8.78 23.89 -0.12
CA ARG A 165 7.98 24.50 -1.21
C ARG A 165 8.67 25.78 -1.67
N PHE A 166 8.84 25.87 -2.96
CA PHE A 166 9.30 27.10 -3.61
C PHE A 166 8.13 27.92 -4.11
#